data_a6a0bb3aed87dcecfb2163075d8316b9
#
_entry.id   a6a0bb3aed87dcecfb2163075d8316b9
#
_cell.length_a   1.000
_cell.length_b   1.000
_cell.length_c   1.000
_cell.angle_alpha   90.00
_cell.angle_beta   90.00
_cell.angle_gamma   90.00
#
_symmetry.space_group_name_H-M   'P 1'
#
loop_
_entity.id
_entity.type
_entity.pdbx_description
1 polymer ?
#
loop_
_entity_poly.entity_id
_entity_poly.type
_entity_poly.pdbx_seq_one_letter_code
_entity_poly.pdbx_strand_id
1 'polypeptide(L)'
;MRGNDSKTDLLAIDDLSGRLSEIIDWAIRIKNDEEALYDFKPLDGMTVGSIYEKPSTRTRVSFEVGVSRLGGQPLTLLAGDIQLGTSESIADTAAVLSRYMDCITYRCFGHGDVAELAKHSTVPVINALSDMHHPCQAAADMMTIVENSDKMNGHVAWVGDGNNVLHDLVLGCATLGYDIVFATPQGFEPDESVISRALEIAEKTGSKIEGVNDPKQAVEGAGAIYTDIFVSMGEEHMDGKMGSFDGFQVNEELVSDADDDYIFMHCLPAHRGEEVTDGVMDSPNSVVFDQAENRMWAQMSILTLLCNEVAWQTYWELR
;
A
#
# COMPACT_ATOMS: atom_id res chain seq x y z
N MET A 1 -10.48 4.48 31.50
CA MET A 1 -10.25 5.68 30.65
C MET A 1 -8.91 5.41 30.00
N ARG A 2 -8.90 5.10 28.69
CA ARG A 2 -7.64 5.00 27.93
C ARG A 2 -7.07 6.41 27.89
N GLY A 3 -5.81 6.58 28.30
CA GLY A 3 -5.14 7.88 28.32
C GLY A 3 -5.10 8.47 26.91
N ASN A 4 -5.17 9.79 26.84
CA ASN A 4 -5.09 10.57 25.61
C ASN A 4 -3.62 10.66 25.15
N ASP A 5 -2.89 9.54 25.15
CA ASP A 5 -1.61 9.44 24.49
C ASP A 5 -1.91 9.44 22.99
N SER A 6 -1.26 10.31 22.25
CA SER A 6 -1.51 10.60 20.84
C SER A 6 -1.52 9.31 20.02
N LYS A 7 -2.73 8.87 19.58
CA LYS A 7 -2.84 7.79 18.61
C LYS A 7 -2.08 8.16 17.34
N THR A 8 -1.55 7.16 16.66
CA THR A 8 -0.96 7.31 15.33
C THR A 8 -1.93 6.71 14.30
N ASP A 9 -2.23 7.46 13.26
CA ASP A 9 -3.01 7.01 12.12
C ASP A 9 -2.08 6.69 10.95
N LEU A 10 -2.56 5.92 9.98
CA LEU A 10 -1.89 5.65 8.71
C LEU A 10 -2.80 6.05 7.56
N LEU A 11 -2.67 7.27 7.05
CA LEU A 11 -3.47 7.80 5.95
C LEU A 11 -2.70 7.78 4.63
N ALA A 12 -1.38 7.99 4.68
CA ALA A 12 -0.42 7.83 3.61
C ALA A 12 0.82 7.11 4.15
N ILE A 13 1.66 6.52 3.31
CA ILE A 13 2.79 5.69 3.77
C ILE A 13 3.85 6.50 4.54
N ASP A 14 3.99 7.78 4.25
CA ASP A 14 4.93 8.68 4.90
C ASP A 14 4.50 9.12 6.31
N ASP A 15 3.26 8.83 6.75
CA ASP A 15 2.86 8.97 8.17
C ASP A 15 3.70 8.08 9.09
N LEU A 16 4.27 7.00 8.55
CA LEU A 16 5.16 6.08 9.25
C LEU A 16 6.61 6.16 8.75
N SER A 17 7.01 7.25 8.07
CA SER A 17 8.33 7.38 7.44
C SER A 17 9.50 7.12 8.42
N GLY A 18 9.38 7.56 9.67
CA GLY A 18 10.39 7.29 10.70
C GLY A 18 10.48 5.82 11.17
N ARG A 19 9.55 4.97 10.79
CA ARG A 19 9.41 3.58 11.25
C ARG A 19 9.25 2.58 10.10
N LEU A 20 9.20 3.04 8.83
CA LEU A 20 8.87 2.18 7.69
C LEU A 20 9.86 1.02 7.52
N SER A 21 11.17 1.27 7.65
CA SER A 21 12.19 0.21 7.60
C SER A 21 11.96 -0.85 8.68
N GLU A 22 11.69 -0.43 9.92
CA GLU A 22 11.42 -1.33 11.03
C GLU A 22 10.13 -2.15 10.81
N ILE A 23 9.09 -1.53 10.26
CA ILE A 23 7.82 -2.19 9.93
C ILE A 23 8.05 -3.31 8.90
N ILE A 24 8.84 -3.04 7.87
CA ILE A 24 9.17 -4.01 6.83
C ILE A 24 10.02 -5.14 7.40
N ASP A 25 11.07 -4.82 8.13
CA ASP A 25 11.92 -5.81 8.78
C ASP A 25 11.13 -6.73 9.72
N TRP A 26 10.19 -6.15 10.49
CA TRP A 26 9.30 -6.91 11.35
C TRP A 26 8.40 -7.85 10.55
N ALA A 27 7.82 -7.35 9.45
CA ALA A 27 6.96 -8.15 8.57
C ALA A 27 7.73 -9.32 7.93
N ILE A 28 8.96 -9.09 7.45
CA ILE A 28 9.83 -10.12 6.88
C ILE A 28 10.19 -11.18 7.94
N ARG A 29 10.51 -10.76 9.16
CA ARG A 29 10.84 -11.70 10.25
C ARG A 29 9.68 -12.61 10.61
N ILE A 30 8.47 -12.05 10.79
CA ILE A 30 7.31 -12.86 11.16
C ILE A 30 6.83 -13.75 10.02
N LYS A 31 7.01 -13.34 8.76
CA LYS A 31 6.80 -14.17 7.58
C LYS A 31 7.72 -15.39 7.58
N ASN A 32 8.99 -15.19 7.91
CA ASN A 32 9.98 -16.24 7.95
C ASN A 32 9.91 -17.15 9.19
N ASP A 33 9.18 -16.75 10.23
CA ASP A 33 8.97 -17.49 11.49
C ASP A 33 7.46 -17.55 11.82
N GLU A 34 6.67 -18.14 10.94
CA GLU A 34 5.22 -18.30 11.15
C GLU A 34 4.88 -19.06 12.45
N GLU A 35 5.78 -19.92 12.92
CA GLU A 35 5.59 -20.68 14.17
C GLU A 35 5.50 -19.75 15.38
N ALA A 36 6.19 -18.59 15.33
CA ALA A 36 6.07 -17.57 16.37
C ALA A 36 4.64 -17.10 16.62
N LEU A 37 3.81 -17.08 15.56
CA LEU A 37 2.41 -16.65 15.66
C LEU A 37 1.54 -17.62 16.49
N TYR A 38 1.98 -18.82 16.81
CA TYR A 38 1.19 -19.70 17.69
C TYR A 38 1.11 -19.13 19.11
N ASP A 39 2.21 -18.59 19.60
CA ASP A 39 2.31 -18.06 20.98
C ASP A 39 2.22 -16.53 21.02
N PHE A 40 2.65 -15.85 19.96
CA PHE A 40 2.62 -14.38 19.87
C PHE A 40 1.26 -13.88 19.37
N LYS A 41 0.44 -13.36 20.28
CA LYS A 41 -0.93 -12.86 20.02
C LYS A 41 -1.06 -11.39 20.43
N PRO A 42 -0.41 -10.46 19.71
CA PRO A 42 -0.37 -9.05 20.11
C PRO A 42 -1.73 -8.36 20.12
N LEU A 43 -2.72 -8.88 19.40
CA LEU A 43 -4.07 -8.34 19.34
C LEU A 43 -5.10 -9.16 20.16
N ASP A 44 -4.64 -10.01 21.09
CA ASP A 44 -5.56 -10.79 21.92
C ASP A 44 -6.52 -9.88 22.70
N GLY A 45 -7.82 -10.17 22.59
CA GLY A 45 -8.90 -9.38 23.17
C GLY A 45 -9.22 -8.07 22.46
N MET A 46 -8.56 -7.75 21.34
CA MET A 46 -8.80 -6.55 20.54
C MET A 46 -9.71 -6.83 19.35
N THR A 47 -10.49 -5.82 18.95
CA THR A 47 -11.34 -5.85 17.76
C THR A 47 -10.86 -4.83 16.75
N VAL A 48 -10.61 -5.29 15.51
CA VAL A 48 -10.28 -4.44 14.36
C VAL A 48 -11.49 -4.38 13.43
N GLY A 49 -12.08 -3.20 13.28
CA GLY A 49 -13.20 -2.97 12.37
C GLY A 49 -12.71 -2.51 11.00
N SER A 50 -13.19 -3.15 9.95
CA SER A 50 -12.83 -2.82 8.57
C SER A 50 -14.06 -2.36 7.79
N ILE A 51 -14.08 -1.10 7.36
CA ILE A 51 -15.17 -0.47 6.61
C ILE A 51 -14.82 -0.50 5.11
N TYR A 52 -15.77 -0.93 4.28
CA TYR A 52 -15.60 -1.03 2.82
C TYR A 52 -16.73 -0.35 2.07
N GLU A 53 -16.41 0.70 1.31
CA GLU A 53 -17.32 1.33 0.32
C GLU A 53 -17.18 0.70 -1.06
N LYS A 54 -15.99 0.18 -1.37
CA LYS A 54 -15.69 -0.49 -2.65
C LYS A 54 -15.45 -1.98 -2.43
N PRO A 55 -15.87 -2.86 -3.35
CA PRO A 55 -15.49 -4.27 -3.32
C PRO A 55 -13.98 -4.46 -3.20
N SER A 56 -13.56 -5.43 -2.41
CA SER A 56 -12.14 -5.76 -2.28
C SER A 56 -11.95 -7.20 -1.82
N THR A 57 -11.30 -8.01 -2.63
CA THR A 57 -10.94 -9.39 -2.26
C THR A 57 -9.67 -9.39 -1.42
N ARG A 58 -8.57 -8.86 -1.97
CA ARG A 58 -7.24 -8.92 -1.34
C ARG A 58 -7.19 -8.16 -0.02
N THR A 59 -7.63 -6.91 0.00
CA THR A 59 -7.59 -6.07 1.21
C THR A 59 -8.45 -6.67 2.33
N ARG A 60 -9.66 -7.15 1.98
CA ARG A 60 -10.55 -7.75 2.97
C ARG A 60 -9.96 -9.03 3.55
N VAL A 61 -9.56 -9.96 2.69
CA VAL A 61 -9.05 -11.26 3.16
C VAL A 61 -7.74 -11.10 3.92
N SER A 62 -6.81 -10.23 3.46
CA SER A 62 -5.54 -10.02 4.15
C SER A 62 -5.70 -9.40 5.55
N PHE A 63 -6.63 -8.45 5.73
CA PHE A 63 -6.92 -7.92 7.06
C PHE A 63 -7.64 -8.94 7.95
N GLU A 64 -8.67 -9.62 7.45
CA GLU A 64 -9.42 -10.62 8.24
C GLU A 64 -8.49 -11.75 8.73
N VAL A 65 -7.66 -12.29 7.84
CA VAL A 65 -6.70 -13.36 8.17
C VAL A 65 -5.57 -12.82 9.07
N GLY A 66 -5.00 -11.66 8.75
CA GLY A 66 -3.93 -11.05 9.53
C GLY A 66 -4.33 -10.75 10.97
N VAL A 67 -5.49 -10.13 11.18
CA VAL A 67 -6.05 -9.86 12.52
C VAL A 67 -6.25 -11.16 13.28
N SER A 68 -6.84 -12.18 12.65
CA SER A 68 -7.06 -13.49 13.26
C SER A 68 -5.75 -14.19 13.65
N ARG A 69 -4.72 -14.14 12.80
CA ARG A 69 -3.39 -14.69 13.09
C ARG A 69 -2.74 -13.99 14.30
N LEU A 70 -2.94 -12.68 14.44
CA LEU A 70 -2.45 -11.89 15.57
C LEU A 70 -3.30 -12.09 16.87
N GLY A 71 -4.33 -12.93 16.86
CA GLY A 71 -5.18 -13.23 17.99
C GLY A 71 -6.35 -12.25 18.20
N GLY A 72 -6.51 -11.26 17.32
CA GLY A 72 -7.59 -10.29 17.36
C GLY A 72 -8.89 -10.80 16.71
N GLN A 73 -9.96 -10.03 16.90
CA GLN A 73 -11.28 -10.26 16.29
C GLN A 73 -11.44 -9.33 15.07
N PRO A 74 -11.45 -9.82 13.83
CA PRO A 74 -11.81 -8.99 12.69
C PRO A 74 -13.32 -8.78 12.62
N LEU A 75 -13.74 -7.56 12.29
CA LEU A 75 -15.14 -7.20 12.08
C LEU A 75 -15.26 -6.45 10.75
N THR A 76 -15.92 -7.05 9.77
CA THR A 76 -16.14 -6.42 8.47
C THR A 76 -17.48 -5.67 8.45
N LEU A 77 -17.44 -4.41 8.03
CA LEU A 77 -18.59 -3.52 7.84
C LEU A 77 -18.65 -3.10 6.37
N LEU A 78 -19.71 -3.48 5.69
CA LEU A 78 -19.97 -2.98 4.33
C LEU A 78 -20.73 -1.65 4.43
N ALA A 79 -20.33 -0.64 3.68
CA ALA A 79 -20.96 0.68 3.74
C ALA A 79 -22.48 0.62 3.45
N GLY A 80 -22.91 -0.32 2.60
CA GLY A 80 -24.33 -0.57 2.33
C GLY A 80 -25.13 -1.12 3.51
N ASP A 81 -24.48 -1.65 4.54
CA ASP A 81 -25.09 -2.25 5.72
C ASP A 81 -25.04 -1.30 6.94
N ILE A 82 -24.32 -0.18 6.82
CA ILE A 82 -24.18 0.84 7.88
C ILE A 82 -24.66 2.21 7.40
N GLN A 83 -24.77 3.16 8.31
CA GLN A 83 -25.35 4.47 8.01
C GLN A 83 -24.30 5.55 7.69
N LEU A 84 -23.05 5.15 7.52
CA LEU A 84 -21.90 6.03 7.29
C LEU A 84 -22.15 6.99 6.10
N GLY A 85 -22.00 8.30 6.35
CA GLY A 85 -22.11 9.31 5.31
C GLY A 85 -23.50 9.50 4.70
N THR A 86 -24.52 8.78 5.19
CA THR A 86 -25.91 8.86 4.70
C THR A 86 -26.81 9.53 5.72
N SER A 87 -27.25 8.78 6.74
CA SER A 87 -28.08 9.31 7.85
C SER A 87 -27.26 9.61 9.12
N GLU A 88 -26.00 9.16 9.18
CA GLU A 88 -25.07 9.46 10.26
C GLU A 88 -23.80 10.11 9.70
N SER A 89 -23.29 11.14 10.39
CA SER A 89 -22.05 11.79 9.98
C SER A 89 -20.83 10.88 10.18
N ILE A 90 -19.78 11.05 9.38
CA ILE A 90 -18.50 10.33 9.55
C ILE A 90 -17.95 10.57 10.96
N ALA A 91 -18.08 11.80 11.48
CA ALA A 91 -17.64 12.17 12.81
C ALA A 91 -18.37 11.41 13.91
N ASP A 92 -19.70 11.27 13.82
CA ASP A 92 -20.49 10.53 14.81
C ASP A 92 -20.21 9.04 14.73
N THR A 93 -20.12 8.48 13.51
CA THR A 93 -19.73 7.09 13.29
C THR A 93 -18.35 6.80 13.90
N ALA A 94 -17.36 7.67 13.67
CA ALA A 94 -16.02 7.53 14.25
C ALA A 94 -16.05 7.53 15.79
N ALA A 95 -16.80 8.46 16.38
CA ALA A 95 -16.94 8.58 17.82
C ALA A 95 -17.62 7.35 18.47
N VAL A 96 -18.60 6.76 17.78
CA VAL A 96 -19.30 5.54 18.24
C VAL A 96 -18.40 4.31 18.07
N LEU A 97 -17.85 4.08 16.87
CA LEU A 97 -17.05 2.90 16.57
C LEU A 97 -15.78 2.82 17.41
N SER A 98 -15.16 3.97 17.72
CA SER A 98 -14.00 4.04 18.62
C SER A 98 -14.28 3.56 20.07
N ARG A 99 -15.55 3.38 20.45
CA ARG A 99 -15.94 2.84 21.75
C ARG A 99 -16.11 1.33 21.75
N TYR A 100 -16.21 0.74 20.55
CA TYR A 100 -16.43 -0.70 20.36
C TYR A 100 -15.19 -1.43 19.83
N MET A 101 -14.30 -0.70 19.16
CA MET A 101 -13.15 -1.25 18.44
C MET A 101 -11.84 -0.67 18.95
N ASP A 102 -10.75 -1.35 18.68
CA ASP A 102 -9.39 -0.95 19.06
C ASP A 102 -8.63 -0.34 17.89
N CYS A 103 -9.06 -0.61 16.66
CA CYS A 103 -8.54 -0.03 15.43
C CYS A 103 -9.65 -0.03 14.36
N ILE A 104 -9.62 0.93 13.46
CA ILE A 104 -10.53 1.02 12.32
C ILE A 104 -9.70 1.06 11.03
N THR A 105 -10.01 0.19 10.07
CA THR A 105 -9.49 0.30 8.70
C THR A 105 -10.61 0.79 7.79
N TYR A 106 -10.31 1.69 6.86
CA TYR A 106 -11.33 2.25 6.00
C TYR A 106 -10.88 2.29 4.53
N ARG A 107 -11.64 1.58 3.68
CA ARG A 107 -11.51 1.64 2.23
C ARG A 107 -12.65 2.47 1.67
N CYS A 108 -12.37 3.71 1.27
CA CYS A 108 -13.34 4.72 0.88
C CYS A 108 -13.18 5.16 -0.59
N PHE A 109 -14.12 5.97 -1.05
CA PHE A 109 -14.00 6.64 -2.34
C PHE A 109 -13.08 7.86 -2.22
N GLY A 110 -13.35 8.80 -1.33
CA GLY A 110 -12.60 10.03 -1.18
C GLY A 110 -11.64 10.01 0.00
N HIS A 111 -10.40 10.51 -0.18
CA HIS A 111 -9.44 10.60 0.91
C HIS A 111 -9.90 11.50 2.07
N GLY A 112 -10.72 12.51 1.77
CA GLY A 112 -11.33 13.37 2.78
C GLY A 112 -12.15 12.60 3.82
N ASP A 113 -12.80 11.50 3.43
CA ASP A 113 -13.65 10.71 4.32
C ASP A 113 -12.84 9.94 5.36
N VAL A 114 -11.73 9.30 4.94
CA VAL A 114 -10.85 8.61 5.89
C VAL A 114 -10.11 9.60 6.79
N ALA A 115 -9.74 10.78 6.28
CA ALA A 115 -9.14 11.85 7.07
C ALA A 115 -10.12 12.40 8.12
N GLU A 116 -11.40 12.60 7.77
CA GLU A 116 -12.44 13.04 8.72
C GLU A 116 -12.70 11.97 9.77
N LEU A 117 -12.74 10.68 9.37
CA LEU A 117 -12.89 9.57 10.31
C LEU A 117 -11.70 9.51 11.29
N ALA A 118 -10.48 9.64 10.79
CA ALA A 118 -9.28 9.67 11.62
C ALA A 118 -9.29 10.82 12.63
N LYS A 119 -9.69 12.01 12.21
CA LYS A 119 -9.76 13.21 13.04
C LYS A 119 -10.70 13.03 14.25
N HIS A 120 -11.81 12.29 14.10
CA HIS A 120 -12.83 12.10 15.13
C HIS A 120 -12.74 10.75 15.88
N SER A 121 -11.91 9.84 15.39
CA SER A 121 -11.63 8.57 16.06
C SER A 121 -10.70 8.74 17.25
N THR A 122 -10.95 7.98 18.34
CA THR A 122 -10.03 7.89 19.50
C THR A 122 -9.14 6.64 19.45
N VAL A 123 -9.27 5.83 18.40
CA VAL A 123 -8.42 4.67 18.11
C VAL A 123 -7.72 4.85 16.78
N PRO A 124 -6.61 4.14 16.52
CA PRO A 124 -5.91 4.23 15.22
C PRO A 124 -6.84 4.01 14.04
N VAL A 125 -6.65 4.81 12.99
CA VAL A 125 -7.32 4.66 11.69
C VAL A 125 -6.28 4.35 10.63
N ILE A 126 -6.55 3.32 9.82
CA ILE A 126 -5.71 2.88 8.72
C ILE A 126 -6.46 3.08 7.41
N ASN A 127 -5.90 3.86 6.51
CA ASN A 127 -6.37 3.96 5.14
C ASN A 127 -6.10 2.64 4.40
N ALA A 128 -7.15 1.86 4.17
CA ALA A 128 -7.06 0.60 3.43
C ALA A 128 -7.06 0.81 1.90
N LEU A 129 -7.47 1.96 1.44
CA LEU A 129 -7.38 2.60 0.11
C LEU A 129 -8.32 3.80 0.07
N SER A 130 -7.86 4.90 -0.48
CA SER A 130 -8.66 6.03 -0.96
C SER A 130 -8.31 6.37 -2.41
N ASP A 131 -8.93 7.39 -3.00
CA ASP A 131 -8.55 7.91 -4.32
C ASP A 131 -7.12 8.47 -4.38
N MET A 132 -6.61 8.99 -3.26
CA MET A 132 -5.32 9.65 -3.18
C MET A 132 -4.19 8.74 -2.70
N HIS A 133 -4.46 7.77 -1.82
CA HIS A 133 -3.44 6.98 -1.14
C HIS A 133 -3.81 5.50 -0.98
N HIS A 134 -2.79 4.62 -1.04
CA HIS A 134 -2.90 3.19 -0.73
C HIS A 134 -1.73 2.68 0.12
N PRO A 135 -1.55 3.19 1.36
CA PRO A 135 -0.36 2.93 2.18
C PRO A 135 -0.14 1.44 2.49
N CYS A 136 -1.21 0.65 2.65
CA CYS A 136 -1.09 -0.79 2.88
C CYS A 136 -0.55 -1.55 1.65
N GLN A 137 -0.75 -1.02 0.43
CA GLN A 137 -0.13 -1.57 -0.76
C GLN A 137 1.34 -1.20 -0.79
N ALA A 138 1.66 0.07 -0.64
CA ALA A 138 3.04 0.54 -0.66
C ALA A 138 3.92 -0.15 0.40
N ALA A 139 3.41 -0.42 1.60
CA ALA A 139 4.15 -1.17 2.61
C ALA A 139 4.50 -2.59 2.13
N ALA A 140 3.58 -3.26 1.42
CA ALA A 140 3.84 -4.57 0.82
C ALA A 140 4.78 -4.49 -0.39
N ASP A 141 4.67 -3.43 -1.18
CA ASP A 141 5.53 -3.19 -2.33
C ASP A 141 6.97 -2.99 -1.87
N MET A 142 7.17 -2.13 -0.88
CA MET A 142 8.50 -1.91 -0.29
C MET A 142 9.05 -3.17 0.38
N MET A 143 8.21 -3.97 1.05
CA MET A 143 8.61 -5.27 1.58
C MET A 143 9.09 -6.21 0.46
N THR A 144 8.37 -6.26 -0.67
CA THR A 144 8.74 -7.08 -1.83
C THR A 144 10.05 -6.63 -2.46
N ILE A 145 10.27 -5.32 -2.58
CA ILE A 145 11.52 -4.74 -3.06
C ILE A 145 12.68 -5.10 -2.12
N VAL A 146 12.49 -4.97 -0.81
CA VAL A 146 13.52 -5.33 0.19
C VAL A 146 13.86 -6.82 0.15
N GLU A 147 12.87 -7.71 0.05
CA GLU A 147 13.08 -9.17 -0.08
C GLU A 147 13.86 -9.57 -1.33
N ASN A 148 13.84 -8.74 -2.37
CA ASN A 148 14.53 -8.98 -3.64
C ASN A 148 15.73 -8.04 -3.86
N SER A 149 16.11 -7.24 -2.87
CA SER A 149 17.17 -6.22 -3.01
C SER A 149 18.53 -6.77 -3.43
N ASP A 150 18.85 -8.00 -3.04
CA ASP A 150 20.11 -8.68 -3.43
C ASP A 150 20.18 -8.99 -4.93
N LYS A 151 19.04 -9.03 -5.62
CA LYS A 151 18.93 -9.30 -7.06
C LYS A 151 18.76 -8.01 -7.87
N MET A 152 18.17 -6.99 -7.26
CA MET A 152 17.87 -5.74 -7.93
C MET A 152 19.13 -4.89 -8.11
N ASN A 153 19.46 -4.56 -9.35
CA ASN A 153 20.35 -3.47 -9.68
C ASN A 153 19.53 -2.34 -10.31
N GLY A 154 19.89 -1.09 -10.01
CA GLY A 154 19.21 0.06 -10.57
C GLY A 154 18.04 0.57 -9.74
N HIS A 155 17.12 1.24 -10.39
CA HIS A 155 16.01 1.96 -9.78
C HIS A 155 14.68 1.17 -9.89
N VAL A 156 13.65 1.68 -9.22
CA VAL A 156 12.27 1.23 -9.41
C VAL A 156 11.67 2.01 -10.59
N ALA A 157 11.14 1.32 -11.58
CA ALA A 157 10.42 1.91 -12.70
C ALA A 157 8.90 1.73 -12.50
N TRP A 158 8.16 2.83 -12.64
CA TRP A 158 6.70 2.76 -12.77
C TRP A 158 6.29 3.09 -14.19
N VAL A 159 5.34 2.33 -14.74
CA VAL A 159 4.78 2.57 -16.08
C VAL A 159 3.25 2.52 -15.98
N GLY A 160 2.57 3.65 -16.16
CA GLY A 160 1.12 3.68 -16.08
C GLY A 160 0.53 5.00 -15.61
N ASP A 161 -0.63 4.93 -14.96
CA ASP A 161 -1.36 6.09 -14.44
C ASP A 161 -0.70 6.69 -13.19
N GLY A 162 -0.76 8.01 -13.04
CA GLY A 162 -0.32 8.72 -11.86
C GLY A 162 -1.30 8.61 -10.69
N ASN A 163 -1.67 7.39 -10.32
CA ASN A 163 -2.74 7.08 -9.39
C ASN A 163 -2.27 6.96 -7.91
N ASN A 164 -3.19 6.59 -7.04
CA ASN A 164 -2.95 6.42 -5.60
C ASN A 164 -1.90 5.35 -5.25
N VAL A 165 -1.66 4.35 -6.12
CA VAL A 165 -0.62 3.34 -5.92
C VAL A 165 0.75 3.96 -6.17
N LEU A 166 0.91 4.69 -7.29
CA LEU A 166 2.14 5.44 -7.57
C LEU A 166 2.45 6.46 -6.47
N HIS A 167 1.44 7.16 -5.97
CA HIS A 167 1.63 8.17 -4.91
C HIS A 167 2.37 7.58 -3.70
N ASP A 168 1.86 6.50 -3.14
CA ASP A 168 2.50 5.89 -1.97
C ASP A 168 3.77 5.10 -2.32
N LEU A 169 3.90 4.58 -3.54
CA LEU A 169 5.15 3.96 -4.00
C LEU A 169 6.30 4.98 -4.03
N VAL A 170 6.07 6.17 -4.59
CA VAL A 170 7.07 7.26 -4.63
C VAL A 170 7.47 7.69 -3.23
N LEU A 171 6.50 7.87 -2.33
CA LEU A 171 6.76 8.20 -0.92
C LEU A 171 7.53 7.08 -0.19
N GLY A 172 7.20 5.81 -0.45
CA GLY A 172 7.90 4.66 0.10
C GLY A 172 9.34 4.57 -0.39
N CYS A 173 9.57 4.71 -1.70
CA CYS A 173 10.90 4.76 -2.30
C CYS A 173 11.73 5.90 -1.72
N ALA A 174 11.16 7.12 -1.67
CA ALA A 174 11.82 8.27 -1.06
C ALA A 174 12.23 7.99 0.39
N THR A 175 11.33 7.38 1.18
CA THR A 175 11.55 7.09 2.61
C THR A 175 12.67 6.08 2.84
N LEU A 176 12.76 5.04 2.00
CA LEU A 176 13.77 3.97 2.15
C LEU A 176 15.04 4.21 1.33
N GLY A 177 15.12 5.31 0.59
CA GLY A 177 16.32 5.67 -0.17
C GLY A 177 16.46 4.93 -1.51
N TYR A 178 15.37 4.40 -2.06
CA TYR A 178 15.35 3.83 -3.40
C TYR A 178 15.13 4.91 -4.46
N ASP A 179 15.89 4.84 -5.54
CA ASP A 179 15.66 5.69 -6.72
C ASP A 179 14.39 5.19 -7.45
N ILE A 180 13.58 6.12 -7.97
CA ILE A 180 12.38 5.81 -8.74
C ILE A 180 12.27 6.70 -9.98
N VAL A 181 11.98 6.07 -11.13
CA VAL A 181 11.61 6.76 -12.36
C VAL A 181 10.21 6.34 -12.74
N PHE A 182 9.29 7.28 -12.88
CA PHE A 182 7.91 6.96 -13.25
C PHE A 182 7.55 7.56 -14.62
N ALA A 183 7.03 6.71 -15.51
CA ALA A 183 6.47 7.11 -16.79
C ALA A 183 4.95 7.18 -16.71
N THR A 184 4.40 8.38 -16.96
CA THR A 184 2.95 8.61 -17.03
C THR A 184 2.61 9.35 -18.31
N PRO A 185 1.44 9.08 -18.94
CA PRO A 185 0.99 9.87 -20.07
C PRO A 185 0.76 11.32 -19.66
N GLN A 186 0.90 12.24 -20.62
CA GLN A 186 0.60 13.65 -20.40
C GLN A 186 -0.87 13.84 -19.97
N GLY A 187 -1.08 14.53 -18.85
CA GLY A 187 -2.38 14.76 -18.24
C GLY A 187 -2.82 13.69 -17.24
N PHE A 188 -1.96 12.67 -17.03
CA PHE A 188 -2.14 11.62 -16.03
C PHE A 188 -0.93 11.51 -15.08
N GLU A 189 -0.30 12.64 -14.83
CA GLU A 189 0.80 12.76 -13.87
C GLU A 189 0.28 12.56 -12.43
N PRO A 190 1.15 12.09 -11.49
CA PRO A 190 0.80 12.01 -10.08
C PRO A 190 0.57 13.41 -9.48
N ASP A 191 -0.17 13.47 -8.38
CA ASP A 191 -0.47 14.71 -7.68
C ASP A 191 0.80 15.47 -7.25
N GLU A 192 0.88 16.75 -7.62
CA GLU A 192 2.04 17.61 -7.38
C GLU A 192 2.38 17.73 -5.87
N SER A 193 1.38 17.69 -5.00
CA SER A 193 1.60 17.79 -3.56
C SER A 193 2.27 16.54 -2.99
N VAL A 194 1.97 15.36 -3.56
CA VAL A 194 2.61 14.09 -3.20
C VAL A 194 4.05 14.09 -3.68
N ILE A 195 4.31 14.49 -4.92
CA ILE A 195 5.67 14.57 -5.46
C ILE A 195 6.52 15.58 -4.66
N SER A 196 5.95 16.71 -4.30
CA SER A 196 6.66 17.71 -3.46
C SER A 196 7.07 17.13 -2.10
N ARG A 197 6.17 16.40 -1.43
CA ARG A 197 6.48 15.71 -0.17
C ARG A 197 7.57 14.64 -0.35
N ALA A 198 7.48 13.87 -1.41
CA ALA A 198 8.48 12.84 -1.72
C ALA A 198 9.87 13.44 -1.97
N LEU A 199 9.97 14.58 -2.68
CA LEU A 199 11.22 15.29 -2.90
C LEU A 199 11.82 15.82 -1.59
N GLU A 200 11.00 16.34 -0.66
CA GLU A 200 11.46 16.77 0.68
C GLU A 200 12.02 15.59 1.51
N ILE A 201 11.45 14.41 1.35
CA ILE A 201 11.96 13.17 1.99
C ILE A 201 13.26 12.73 1.31
N ALA A 202 13.30 12.75 -0.02
CA ALA A 202 14.44 12.36 -0.83
C ALA A 202 15.70 13.23 -0.56
N GLU A 203 15.53 14.51 -0.24
CA GLU A 203 16.65 15.37 0.20
C GLU A 203 17.40 14.80 1.43
N LYS A 204 16.72 14.03 2.29
CA LYS A 204 17.29 13.48 3.51
C LYS A 204 17.87 12.08 3.30
N THR A 205 17.27 11.28 2.42
CA THR A 205 17.65 9.90 2.15
C THR A 205 18.65 9.76 1.01
N GLY A 206 18.68 10.74 0.10
CA GLY A 206 19.54 10.74 -1.08
C GLY A 206 18.93 10.03 -2.28
N SER A 207 17.67 9.57 -2.22
CA SER A 207 16.98 8.94 -3.34
C SER A 207 16.71 9.96 -4.46
N LYS A 208 16.62 9.48 -5.69
CA LYS A 208 16.27 10.27 -6.86
C LYS A 208 14.86 9.93 -7.30
N ILE A 209 14.08 10.97 -7.59
CA ILE A 209 12.70 10.87 -8.05
C ILE A 209 12.61 11.60 -9.38
N GLU A 210 12.26 10.88 -10.44
CA GLU A 210 12.20 11.43 -11.79
C GLU A 210 10.90 11.02 -12.48
N GLY A 211 10.20 12.00 -13.05
CA GLY A 211 9.01 11.80 -13.89
C GLY A 211 9.35 11.97 -15.36
N VAL A 212 8.90 11.04 -16.19
CA VAL A 212 9.08 11.06 -17.67
C VAL A 212 7.76 10.73 -18.35
N ASN A 213 7.68 10.94 -19.68
CA ASN A 213 6.49 10.55 -20.46
C ASN A 213 6.76 9.35 -21.39
N ASP A 214 7.97 8.83 -21.42
CA ASP A 214 8.37 7.69 -22.26
C ASP A 214 8.66 6.48 -21.39
N PRO A 215 7.86 5.38 -21.48
CA PRO A 215 8.09 4.15 -20.72
C PRO A 215 9.50 3.56 -20.89
N LYS A 216 10.11 3.71 -22.08
CA LYS A 216 11.48 3.20 -22.30
C LYS A 216 12.51 3.91 -21.42
N GLN A 217 12.35 5.22 -21.22
CA GLN A 217 13.24 5.98 -20.32
C GLN A 217 13.11 5.54 -18.87
N ALA A 218 11.89 5.18 -18.44
CA ALA A 218 11.67 4.71 -17.08
C ALA A 218 12.23 3.30 -16.85
N VAL A 219 12.17 2.43 -17.86
CA VAL A 219 12.53 1.01 -17.72
C VAL A 219 14.01 0.78 -17.96
N GLU A 220 14.72 1.67 -18.68
CA GLU A 220 16.14 1.50 -19.01
C GLU A 220 17.01 1.28 -17.75
N GLY A 221 17.53 0.06 -17.58
CA GLY A 221 18.36 -0.34 -16.43
C GLY A 221 17.60 -0.44 -15.11
N ALA A 222 16.28 -0.53 -15.12
CA ALA A 222 15.48 -0.70 -13.90
C ALA A 222 15.67 -2.09 -13.28
N GLY A 223 15.79 -2.15 -11.96
CA GLY A 223 15.82 -3.41 -11.18
C GLY A 223 14.44 -3.89 -10.77
N ALA A 224 13.44 -3.02 -10.77
CA ALA A 224 12.04 -3.38 -10.57
C ALA A 224 11.15 -2.62 -11.56
N ILE A 225 10.20 -3.30 -12.18
CA ILE A 225 9.20 -2.70 -13.07
C ILE A 225 7.83 -2.90 -12.42
N TYR A 226 7.09 -1.82 -12.22
CA TYR A 226 5.77 -1.85 -11.62
C TYR A 226 4.74 -1.17 -12.53
N THR A 227 3.58 -1.78 -12.69
CA THR A 227 2.41 -1.19 -13.36
C THR A 227 1.13 -1.48 -12.60
N ASP A 228 0.07 -0.76 -12.91
CA ASP A 228 -1.30 -0.96 -12.43
C ASP A 228 -2.28 -0.75 -13.59
N ILE A 229 -3.54 -1.12 -13.37
CA ILE A 229 -4.62 -0.92 -14.35
C ILE A 229 -4.70 0.55 -14.77
N PHE A 230 -4.89 0.80 -16.08
CA PHE A 230 -4.97 2.16 -16.62
C PHE A 230 -6.25 2.90 -16.24
N VAL A 231 -7.34 2.15 -16.01
CA VAL A 231 -8.63 2.71 -15.59
C VAL A 231 -8.99 2.15 -14.23
N SER A 232 -8.87 2.97 -13.20
CA SER A 232 -9.15 2.58 -11.82
C SER A 232 -10.65 2.44 -11.54
N MET A 233 -11.02 1.70 -10.48
CA MET A 233 -12.41 1.57 -10.06
C MET A 233 -13.04 2.92 -9.72
N GLY A 234 -14.11 3.28 -10.41
CA GLY A 234 -14.82 4.55 -10.29
C GLY A 234 -14.51 5.52 -11.43
N GLU A 235 -13.59 5.18 -12.32
CA GLU A 235 -13.20 5.99 -13.49
C GLU A 235 -13.76 5.43 -14.82
N GLU A 236 -14.57 4.38 -14.77
CA GLU A 236 -15.12 3.69 -15.95
C GLU A 236 -15.95 4.63 -16.87
N HIS A 237 -16.31 5.81 -16.37
CA HIS A 237 -17.01 6.85 -17.10
C HIS A 237 -16.09 7.83 -17.85
N MET A 238 -14.76 7.71 -17.70
CA MET A 238 -13.80 8.56 -18.39
C MET A 238 -13.55 8.04 -19.82
N ASP A 239 -14.48 8.39 -20.72
CA ASP A 239 -14.39 8.03 -22.13
C ASP A 239 -13.05 8.51 -22.74
N GLY A 240 -12.31 7.58 -23.35
CA GLY A 240 -11.04 7.88 -24.03
C GLY A 240 -9.80 7.81 -23.16
N LYS A 241 -9.88 7.56 -21.84
CA LYS A 241 -8.71 7.41 -20.97
C LYS A 241 -7.74 6.35 -21.50
N MET A 242 -8.24 5.18 -21.92
CA MET A 242 -7.42 4.08 -22.48
C MET A 242 -6.55 4.51 -23.66
N GLY A 243 -7.04 5.38 -24.55
CA GLY A 243 -6.26 5.84 -25.71
C GLY A 243 -5.04 6.70 -25.33
N SER A 244 -5.01 7.28 -24.13
CA SER A 244 -3.87 8.04 -23.64
C SER A 244 -2.72 7.15 -23.21
N PHE A 245 -2.97 5.86 -23.01
CA PHE A 245 -1.97 4.85 -22.60
C PHE A 245 -1.41 4.05 -23.78
N ASP A 246 -1.64 4.49 -25.04
CA ASP A 246 -0.99 3.87 -26.19
C ASP A 246 0.54 3.94 -26.04
N GLY A 247 1.20 2.76 -26.04
CA GLY A 247 2.63 2.63 -25.83
C GLY A 247 3.08 2.46 -24.37
N PHE A 248 2.13 2.44 -23.40
CA PHE A 248 2.43 2.23 -21.97
C PHE A 248 2.26 0.77 -21.52
N GLN A 249 1.87 -0.15 -22.40
CA GLN A 249 1.79 -1.56 -22.06
C GLN A 249 3.18 -2.12 -21.69
N VAL A 250 3.27 -2.74 -20.51
CA VAL A 250 4.46 -3.49 -20.13
C VAL A 250 4.45 -4.83 -20.84
N ASN A 251 5.31 -4.97 -21.83
CA ASN A 251 5.44 -6.13 -22.71
C ASN A 251 6.89 -6.59 -22.80
N GLU A 252 7.14 -7.69 -23.49
CA GLU A 252 8.44 -8.32 -23.59
C GLU A 252 9.49 -7.44 -24.28
N GLU A 253 9.08 -6.55 -25.20
CA GLU A 253 9.99 -5.59 -25.82
C GLU A 253 10.43 -4.52 -24.82
N LEU A 254 9.48 -3.95 -24.06
CA LEU A 254 9.77 -2.90 -23.09
C LEU A 254 10.68 -3.42 -21.96
N VAL A 255 10.38 -4.60 -21.41
CA VAL A 255 11.17 -5.14 -20.29
C VAL A 255 12.56 -5.60 -20.71
N SER A 256 12.84 -5.73 -22.02
CA SER A 256 14.19 -6.06 -22.51
C SER A 256 15.19 -4.93 -22.31
N ASP A 257 14.75 -3.72 -22.00
CA ASP A 257 15.59 -2.56 -21.70
C ASP A 257 15.95 -2.46 -20.19
N ALA A 258 15.36 -3.32 -19.34
CA ALA A 258 15.64 -3.39 -17.91
C ALA A 258 16.92 -4.16 -17.57
N ASP A 259 17.30 -4.22 -16.29
CA ASP A 259 18.35 -5.12 -15.80
C ASP A 259 17.97 -6.59 -16.06
N ASP A 260 18.95 -7.46 -16.29
CA ASP A 260 18.71 -8.89 -16.59
C ASP A 260 17.96 -9.61 -15.45
N ASP A 261 18.20 -9.21 -14.21
CA ASP A 261 17.61 -9.80 -13.00
C ASP A 261 16.44 -8.95 -12.43
N TYR A 262 15.81 -8.09 -13.26
CA TYR A 262 14.69 -7.26 -12.81
C TYR A 262 13.55 -8.09 -12.22
N ILE A 263 12.78 -7.49 -11.28
CA ILE A 263 11.51 -8.04 -10.82
C ILE A 263 10.33 -7.29 -11.45
N PHE A 264 9.27 -8.02 -11.79
CA PHE A 264 8.01 -7.44 -12.24
C PHE A 264 6.97 -7.45 -11.13
N MET A 265 6.32 -6.31 -10.91
CA MET A 265 5.35 -6.06 -9.84
C MET A 265 4.01 -5.54 -10.40
N HIS A 266 2.92 -5.91 -9.75
CA HIS A 266 1.56 -5.44 -10.04
C HIS A 266 0.67 -5.62 -8.81
N CYS A 267 -0.07 -4.58 -8.40
CA CYS A 267 -0.93 -4.66 -7.20
C CYS A 267 -2.16 -5.56 -7.35
N LEU A 268 -2.46 -6.00 -8.57
CA LEU A 268 -3.63 -6.81 -8.94
C LEU A 268 -4.99 -6.15 -8.60
N PRO A 269 -6.06 -6.41 -9.39
CA PRO A 269 -6.12 -7.36 -10.53
C PRO A 269 -5.39 -6.81 -11.75
N ALA A 270 -4.80 -7.66 -12.58
CA ALA A 270 -4.21 -7.27 -13.85
C ALA A 270 -5.20 -7.50 -15.00
N HIS A 271 -5.29 -6.54 -15.92
CA HIS A 271 -6.03 -6.68 -17.18
C HIS A 271 -5.05 -7.11 -18.29
N ARG A 272 -4.78 -8.40 -18.34
CA ARG A 272 -3.84 -8.99 -19.30
C ARG A 272 -4.20 -8.64 -20.73
N GLY A 273 -3.21 -8.11 -21.47
CA GLY A 273 -3.39 -7.58 -22.83
C GLY A 273 -3.70 -6.08 -22.87
N GLU A 274 -3.98 -5.45 -21.72
CA GLU A 274 -4.12 -3.99 -21.58
C GLU A 274 -2.81 -3.39 -21.05
N GLU A 275 -2.62 -3.28 -19.74
CA GLU A 275 -1.42 -2.68 -19.12
C GLU A 275 -0.23 -3.63 -19.09
N VAL A 276 -0.44 -4.95 -19.19
CA VAL A 276 0.62 -5.96 -19.14
C VAL A 276 0.29 -7.15 -20.03
N THR A 277 1.31 -7.74 -20.68
CA THR A 277 1.15 -8.98 -21.44
C THR A 277 1.17 -10.23 -20.55
N ASP A 278 0.61 -11.34 -21.05
CA ASP A 278 0.71 -12.65 -20.39
C ASP A 278 2.16 -13.09 -20.20
N GLY A 279 3.03 -12.83 -21.18
CA GLY A 279 4.42 -13.24 -21.14
C GLY A 279 5.21 -12.58 -20.02
N VAL A 280 4.98 -11.28 -19.75
CA VAL A 280 5.59 -10.58 -18.62
C VAL A 280 4.96 -11.03 -17.30
N MET A 281 3.64 -11.13 -17.25
CA MET A 281 2.90 -11.48 -16.04
C MET A 281 3.25 -12.89 -15.52
N ASP A 282 3.49 -13.83 -16.41
CA ASP A 282 3.80 -15.23 -16.10
C ASP A 282 5.31 -15.54 -16.23
N SER A 283 6.16 -14.50 -16.37
CA SER A 283 7.61 -14.66 -16.48
C SER A 283 8.23 -15.12 -15.15
N PRO A 284 9.44 -15.70 -15.17
CA PRO A 284 10.20 -16.01 -13.96
C PRO A 284 10.56 -14.78 -13.11
N ASN A 285 10.56 -13.59 -13.72
CA ASN A 285 10.85 -12.31 -13.06
C ASN A 285 9.61 -11.73 -12.33
N SER A 286 8.43 -12.31 -12.57
CA SER A 286 7.19 -11.84 -11.95
C SER A 286 7.10 -12.27 -10.48
N VAL A 287 7.00 -11.29 -9.58
CA VAL A 287 6.83 -11.50 -8.13
C VAL A 287 5.45 -11.04 -7.64
N VAL A 288 4.48 -10.92 -8.54
CA VAL A 288 3.15 -10.36 -8.25
C VAL A 288 2.38 -11.12 -7.17
N PHE A 289 2.57 -12.43 -7.07
CA PHE A 289 1.89 -13.24 -6.05
C PHE A 289 2.60 -13.16 -4.70
N ASP A 290 3.92 -13.07 -4.67
CA ASP A 290 4.69 -12.81 -3.45
C ASP A 290 4.36 -11.41 -2.91
N GLN A 291 4.26 -10.41 -3.80
CA GLN A 291 3.79 -9.06 -3.48
C GLN A 291 2.35 -9.08 -2.90
N ALA A 292 1.46 -9.87 -3.48
CA ALA A 292 0.10 -10.00 -2.97
C ALA A 292 0.05 -10.68 -1.59
N GLU A 293 0.91 -11.67 -1.34
CA GLU A 293 1.07 -12.31 -0.03
C GLU A 293 1.62 -11.32 1.00
N ASN A 294 2.61 -10.51 0.64
CA ASN A 294 3.24 -9.51 1.49
C ASN A 294 2.25 -8.47 2.05
N ARG A 295 1.09 -8.29 1.39
CA ARG A 295 -0.02 -7.47 1.90
C ARG A 295 -0.43 -7.88 3.32
N MET A 296 -0.57 -9.17 3.57
CA MET A 296 -0.97 -9.66 4.88
C MET A 296 0.12 -9.42 5.92
N TRP A 297 1.37 -9.71 5.60
CA TRP A 297 2.48 -9.57 6.54
C TRP A 297 2.78 -8.12 6.90
N ALA A 298 2.80 -7.22 5.91
CA ALA A 298 2.96 -5.79 6.13
C ALA A 298 1.80 -5.21 6.98
N GLN A 299 0.55 -5.60 6.70
CA GLN A 299 -0.61 -5.19 7.50
C GLN A 299 -0.54 -5.71 8.93
N MET A 300 -0.04 -6.93 9.15
CA MET A 300 0.15 -7.48 10.51
C MET A 300 1.17 -6.68 11.30
N SER A 301 2.28 -6.27 10.68
CA SER A 301 3.28 -5.39 11.30
C SER A 301 2.66 -4.04 11.67
N ILE A 302 2.00 -3.39 10.73
CA ILE A 302 1.32 -2.10 10.94
C ILE A 302 0.29 -2.18 12.06
N LEU A 303 -0.58 -3.19 12.03
CA LEU A 303 -1.60 -3.40 13.07
C LEU A 303 -0.98 -3.60 14.44
N THR A 304 0.08 -4.41 14.54
CA THR A 304 0.76 -4.66 15.82
C THR A 304 1.37 -3.38 16.36
N LEU A 305 2.06 -2.61 15.50
CA LEU A 305 2.65 -1.32 15.90
C LEU A 305 1.59 -0.34 16.40
N LEU A 306 0.52 -0.13 15.63
CA LEU A 306 -0.48 0.89 15.93
C LEU A 306 -1.41 0.52 17.08
N CYS A 307 -1.71 -0.77 17.27
CA CYS A 307 -2.62 -1.23 18.31
C CYS A 307 -1.91 -1.62 19.60
N ASN A 308 -0.68 -2.14 19.53
CA ASN A 308 0.06 -2.65 20.68
C ASN A 308 1.58 -2.49 20.47
N GLU A 309 2.05 -1.25 20.54
CA GLU A 309 3.48 -0.93 20.35
C GLU A 309 4.39 -1.67 21.34
N VAL A 310 3.91 -1.93 22.57
CA VAL A 310 4.67 -2.69 23.56
C VAL A 310 4.93 -4.13 23.08
N ALA A 311 3.90 -4.80 22.56
CA ALA A 311 4.06 -6.14 22.00
C ALA A 311 4.96 -6.11 20.75
N TRP A 312 4.82 -5.08 19.91
CA TRP A 312 5.66 -4.88 18.73
C TRP A 312 7.14 -4.74 19.10
N GLN A 313 7.47 -3.95 20.12
CA GLN A 313 8.84 -3.81 20.66
C GLN A 313 9.32 -5.11 21.31
N THR A 314 8.49 -5.77 22.11
CA THR A 314 8.84 -7.02 22.81
C THR A 314 9.23 -8.13 21.83
N TYR A 315 8.62 -8.20 20.65
CA TYR A 315 8.99 -9.17 19.62
C TYR A 315 10.44 -9.03 19.15
N TRP A 316 10.96 -7.80 19.12
CA TRP A 316 12.37 -7.53 18.78
C TRP A 316 13.35 -7.99 19.85
N GLU A 317 12.97 -7.89 21.12
CA GLU A 317 13.86 -8.23 22.26
C GLU A 317 13.93 -9.73 22.52
N LEU A 318 12.89 -10.49 22.14
CA LEU A 318 12.78 -11.92 22.45
C LEU A 318 13.45 -12.81 21.39
N ARG A 319 13.92 -12.27 20.26
CA ARG A 319 14.46 -13.02 19.12
C ARG A 319 15.60 -12.28 18.44
#